data_3578fc6d8ebbf5a1cfdc925074f90a4e
#
_entry.id   3578fc6d8ebbf5a1cfdc925074f90a4e
#
_cell.length_a   1.000
_cell.length_b   1.000
_cell.length_c   1.000
_cell.angle_alpha   90.00
_cell.angle_beta   90.00
_cell.angle_gamma   90.00
#
_symmetry.space_group_name_H-M   'P 1'
#
loop_
_entity.id
_entity.type
_entity.pdbx_description
1 polymer ?
#
loop_
_entity_poly.entity_id
_entity_poly.type
_entity_poly.pdbx_seq_one_letter_code
_entity_poly.pdbx_strand_id
1 'polypeptide(L)'
;GMGTKISAIRPVIMPGIALSTAGVLMTAFITGGFIWLLSGMEWTNIHFAFLPSLLLAATMSSTDSASVFGILGSQKVAMRNNLRPLLELESGSNDPMAYMLTIILIETITMGSELSGWSVIWQLSLQFGIGGLMGVAMGKTTSRLIAFYHTWGNAKGAGEDPSQATAMISIMILGAVFLTFSATTALAGNGYLAVYICGILLGNERLPNYRGISKFMDGMTWLMQIVVFLMLGLLVNPHEMLDVAAVSLLIGVFMIAIGRPLSVFLSLAPFRGITLRSKLWVSWVGLRGAVPIIFSTYPVVENVQGAGQIFNIVFFVTLLSLLIQGTTVICSARKLDLIDTDAAPEEDFGVELADDLPTSLHTIELSERELTKGNTLREMSLPKGSLVMMVKRGGRYMVPNGTLKLVPGDRLLVIQEDVTPDSRHA
;
A
#
# COMPACT_ATOMS: atom_id res chain seq x y z
N GLY A 1 3.69 4.90 1.54
CA GLY A 1 4.10 5.38 2.87
C GLY A 1 3.32 6.61 3.34
N MET A 2 3.11 7.63 2.49
CA MET A 2 2.42 8.87 2.91
C MET A 2 0.97 8.66 3.38
N GLY A 3 0.23 7.76 2.75
CA GLY A 3 -1.15 7.43 3.16
C GLY A 3 -1.25 6.61 4.45
N THR A 4 -0.12 6.11 4.96
CA THR A 4 -0.09 5.18 6.09
C THR A 4 0.02 5.92 7.41
N LYS A 5 -1.05 5.95 8.19
CA LYS A 5 -1.06 6.59 9.51
C LYS A 5 -0.45 5.66 10.57
N ILE A 6 0.53 6.15 11.33
CA ILE A 6 1.21 5.38 12.40
C ILE A 6 0.21 4.88 13.45
N SER A 7 -0.80 5.66 13.79
CA SER A 7 -1.86 5.25 14.73
C SER A 7 -2.64 4.03 14.24
N ALA A 8 -2.90 3.94 12.93
CA ALA A 8 -3.65 2.84 12.32
C ALA A 8 -2.82 1.57 12.19
N ILE A 9 -1.50 1.68 11.93
CA ILE A 9 -0.61 0.50 11.79
C ILE A 9 -0.15 -0.05 13.14
N ARG A 10 -0.16 0.75 14.22
CA ARG A 10 0.34 0.34 15.55
C ARG A 10 -0.19 -1.03 16.01
N PRO A 11 -1.49 -1.37 15.91
CA PRO A 11 -2.00 -2.67 16.34
C PRO A 11 -1.56 -3.83 15.44
N VAL A 12 -1.13 -3.56 14.21
CA VAL A 12 -0.76 -4.58 13.19
C VAL A 12 0.73 -4.58 12.84
N ILE A 13 1.58 -3.82 13.55
CA ILE A 13 3.02 -3.73 13.27
C ILE A 13 3.68 -5.11 13.27
N MET A 14 3.50 -5.89 14.33
CA MET A 14 4.17 -7.20 14.45
C MET A 14 3.68 -8.21 13.39
N PRO A 15 2.37 -8.39 13.17
CA PRO A 15 1.87 -9.22 12.07
C PRO A 15 2.34 -8.74 10.68
N GLY A 16 2.37 -7.42 10.45
CA GLY A 16 2.82 -6.85 9.18
C GLY A 16 4.31 -7.10 8.92
N ILE A 17 5.17 -6.92 9.94
CA ILE A 17 6.60 -7.24 9.85
C ILE A 17 6.79 -8.75 9.61
N ALA A 18 6.05 -9.60 10.30
CA ALA A 18 6.15 -11.05 10.11
C ALA A 18 5.78 -11.46 8.67
N LEU A 19 4.73 -10.86 8.10
CA LEU A 19 4.33 -11.10 6.70
C LEU A 19 5.37 -10.59 5.71
N SER A 20 5.88 -9.38 5.92
CA SER A 20 6.83 -8.75 4.98
C SER A 20 8.25 -9.32 5.06
N THR A 21 8.61 -10.03 6.12
CA THR A 21 9.94 -10.65 6.29
C THR A 21 9.85 -12.18 6.17
N ALA A 22 9.37 -12.86 7.22
CA ALA A 22 9.22 -14.31 7.21
C ALA A 22 8.28 -14.79 6.10
N GLY A 23 7.19 -14.07 5.84
CA GLY A 23 6.25 -14.39 4.77
C GLY A 23 6.88 -14.34 3.38
N VAL A 24 7.71 -13.33 3.10
CA VAL A 24 8.45 -13.21 1.83
C VAL A 24 9.46 -14.36 1.69
N LEU A 25 10.27 -14.62 2.72
CA LEU A 25 11.24 -15.71 2.71
C LEU A 25 10.54 -17.06 2.50
N MET A 26 9.48 -17.36 3.27
CA MET A 26 8.74 -18.62 3.12
C MET A 26 8.11 -18.74 1.74
N THR A 27 7.53 -17.66 1.20
CA THR A 27 6.97 -17.67 -0.16
C THR A 27 8.06 -17.99 -1.19
N ALA A 28 9.23 -17.35 -1.07
CA ALA A 28 10.36 -17.59 -1.97
C ALA A 28 10.88 -19.04 -1.85
N PHE A 29 11.07 -19.57 -0.65
CA PHE A 29 11.56 -20.94 -0.45
C PHE A 29 10.54 -22.00 -0.91
N ILE A 30 9.25 -21.86 -0.56
CA ILE A 30 8.22 -22.82 -0.93
C ILE A 30 8.02 -22.83 -2.44
N THR A 31 7.90 -21.65 -3.05
CA THR A 31 7.71 -21.51 -4.51
C THR A 31 8.99 -21.87 -5.27
N GLY A 32 10.17 -21.45 -4.78
CA GLY A 32 11.46 -21.80 -5.38
C GLY A 32 11.74 -23.29 -5.34
N GLY A 33 11.43 -23.96 -4.23
CA GLY A 33 11.50 -25.41 -4.12
C GLY A 33 10.58 -26.12 -5.12
N PHE A 34 9.36 -25.62 -5.32
CA PHE A 34 8.44 -26.15 -6.32
C PHE A 34 8.97 -25.94 -7.76
N ILE A 35 9.51 -24.76 -8.08
CA ILE A 35 10.12 -24.48 -9.38
C ILE A 35 11.30 -25.40 -9.62
N TRP A 36 12.15 -25.62 -8.62
CA TRP A 36 13.27 -26.54 -8.73
C TRP A 36 12.83 -27.97 -9.00
N LEU A 37 11.77 -28.45 -8.34
CA LEU A 37 11.18 -29.76 -8.60
C LEU A 37 10.62 -29.86 -10.03
N LEU A 38 9.94 -28.83 -10.52
CA LEU A 38 9.46 -28.77 -11.90
C LEU A 38 10.61 -28.78 -12.90
N SER A 39 11.70 -28.09 -12.62
CA SER A 39 12.89 -28.01 -13.50
C SER A 39 13.60 -29.35 -13.66
N GLY A 40 13.36 -30.32 -12.78
CA GLY A 40 13.85 -31.68 -12.90
C GLY A 40 13.00 -32.61 -13.77
N MET A 41 11.85 -32.14 -14.31
CA MET A 41 10.93 -32.96 -15.08
C MET A 41 11.19 -32.77 -16.59
N GLU A 42 11.25 -33.86 -17.35
CA GLU A 42 11.59 -33.87 -18.79
C GLU A 42 10.60 -33.10 -19.69
N TRP A 43 9.33 -32.94 -19.25
CA TRP A 43 8.29 -32.26 -20.03
C TRP A 43 8.27 -30.74 -19.83
N THR A 44 9.06 -30.24 -18.88
CA THR A 44 9.20 -28.80 -18.67
C THR A 44 10.34 -28.24 -19.51
N ASN A 45 10.09 -27.13 -20.21
CA ASN A 45 11.12 -26.45 -21.01
C ASN A 45 12.04 -25.57 -20.14
N ILE A 46 12.06 -25.79 -18.83
CA ILE A 46 12.89 -25.03 -17.87
C ILE A 46 13.87 -25.96 -17.17
N HIS A 47 15.13 -25.51 -17.07
CA HIS A 47 16.20 -26.24 -16.42
C HIS A 47 16.96 -25.33 -15.46
N PHE A 48 16.29 -24.95 -14.36
CA PHE A 48 16.87 -24.10 -13.33
C PHE A 48 17.51 -24.94 -12.21
N ALA A 49 18.76 -24.65 -11.86
CA ALA A 49 19.34 -25.11 -10.61
C ALA A 49 18.59 -24.47 -9.42
N PHE A 50 18.89 -24.91 -8.19
CA PHE A 50 18.19 -24.46 -6.99
C PHE A 50 18.25 -22.93 -6.80
N LEU A 51 19.41 -22.28 -6.98
CA LEU A 51 19.58 -20.84 -6.81
C LEU A 51 18.79 -20.01 -7.85
N PRO A 52 18.85 -20.27 -9.17
CA PRO A 52 17.98 -19.61 -10.13
C PRO A 52 16.48 -19.84 -9.89
N SER A 53 16.08 -21.03 -9.41
CA SER A 53 14.68 -21.30 -9.01
C SER A 53 14.25 -20.44 -7.83
N LEU A 54 15.12 -20.28 -6.85
CA LEU A 54 14.91 -19.41 -5.69
C LEU A 54 14.88 -17.93 -6.11
N LEU A 55 15.74 -17.52 -7.05
CA LEU A 55 15.76 -16.17 -7.63
C LEU A 55 14.45 -15.85 -8.33
N LEU A 56 13.94 -16.75 -9.17
CA LEU A 56 12.65 -16.60 -9.83
C LEU A 56 11.51 -16.44 -8.79
N ALA A 57 11.51 -17.25 -7.73
CA ALA A 57 10.51 -17.14 -6.67
C ALA A 57 10.67 -15.85 -5.84
N ALA A 58 11.89 -15.41 -5.59
CA ALA A 58 12.19 -14.17 -4.86
C ALA A 58 11.66 -12.94 -5.58
N THR A 59 11.86 -12.83 -6.90
CA THR A 59 11.33 -11.72 -7.72
C THR A 59 9.80 -11.65 -7.64
N MET A 60 9.13 -12.80 -7.52
CA MET A 60 7.67 -12.90 -7.42
C MET A 60 7.15 -12.80 -5.98
N SER A 61 7.98 -12.67 -4.96
CA SER A 61 7.54 -12.73 -3.56
C SER A 61 6.88 -11.43 -3.06
N SER A 62 7.11 -10.29 -3.72
CA SER A 62 6.46 -9.01 -3.45
C SER A 62 4.97 -9.04 -3.80
N THR A 63 4.13 -8.31 -3.03
CA THR A 63 2.68 -8.17 -3.25
C THR A 63 2.28 -6.70 -3.37
N ASP A 64 1.28 -6.42 -4.20
CA ASP A 64 0.80 -5.07 -4.49
C ASP A 64 -0.54 -4.79 -3.81
N SER A 65 -0.50 -4.14 -2.64
CA SER A 65 -1.70 -3.71 -1.94
C SER A 65 -2.31 -2.43 -2.55
N ALA A 66 -1.54 -1.62 -3.28
CA ALA A 66 -2.06 -0.41 -3.89
C ALA A 66 -3.14 -0.73 -4.93
N SER A 67 -2.91 -1.74 -5.76
CA SER A 67 -3.92 -2.25 -6.70
C SER A 67 -5.16 -2.80 -5.99
N VAL A 68 -4.97 -3.51 -4.86
CA VAL A 68 -6.09 -4.01 -4.03
C VAL A 68 -6.94 -2.86 -3.51
N PHE A 69 -6.31 -1.83 -2.94
CA PHE A 69 -7.05 -0.67 -2.40
C PHE A 69 -7.64 0.21 -3.50
N GLY A 70 -7.01 0.27 -4.67
CA GLY A 70 -7.61 0.90 -5.85
C GLY A 70 -8.94 0.23 -6.24
N ILE A 71 -8.97 -1.11 -6.24
CA ILE A 71 -10.18 -1.90 -6.51
C ILE A 71 -11.24 -1.71 -5.41
N LEU A 72 -10.86 -1.79 -4.13
CA LEU A 72 -11.78 -1.60 -3.00
C LEU A 72 -12.30 -0.15 -2.94
N GLY A 73 -11.44 0.84 -3.17
CA GLY A 73 -11.77 2.26 -3.17
C GLY A 73 -12.72 2.65 -4.28
N SER A 74 -12.58 2.06 -5.50
CA SER A 74 -13.48 2.31 -6.62
C SER A 74 -14.94 1.90 -6.31
N GLN A 75 -15.14 0.95 -5.40
CA GLN A 75 -16.47 0.49 -4.94
C GLN A 75 -16.83 0.98 -3.54
N LYS A 76 -16.03 1.90 -2.95
CA LYS A 76 -16.25 2.47 -1.61
C LYS A 76 -16.44 1.42 -0.51
N VAL A 77 -15.65 0.35 -0.58
CA VAL A 77 -15.71 -0.78 0.36
C VAL A 77 -14.72 -0.57 1.50
N ALA A 78 -15.22 -0.47 2.73
CA ALA A 78 -14.41 -0.48 3.95
C ALA A 78 -14.17 -1.91 4.44
N MET A 79 -13.00 -2.15 5.04
CA MET A 79 -12.61 -3.48 5.53
C MET A 79 -12.59 -3.54 7.05
N ARG A 80 -13.13 -4.63 7.61
CA ARG A 80 -13.09 -4.94 9.04
C ARG A 80 -11.71 -5.42 9.50
N ASN A 81 -11.49 -5.51 10.81
CA ASN A 81 -10.35 -6.17 11.47
C ASN A 81 -8.97 -5.55 11.15
N ASN A 82 -8.89 -4.26 10.88
CA ASN A 82 -7.62 -3.58 10.54
C ASN A 82 -6.86 -4.23 9.37
N LEU A 83 -7.58 -4.86 8.45
CA LEU A 83 -6.98 -5.54 7.30
C LEU A 83 -6.31 -4.56 6.34
N ARG A 84 -6.88 -3.36 6.18
CA ARG A 84 -6.27 -2.32 5.33
C ARG A 84 -4.89 -1.91 5.85
N PRO A 85 -4.72 -1.45 7.11
CA PRO A 85 -3.39 -1.14 7.65
C PRO A 85 -2.41 -2.31 7.63
N LEU A 86 -2.89 -3.54 7.83
CA LEU A 86 -2.06 -4.74 7.76
C LEU A 86 -1.47 -4.95 6.36
N LEU A 87 -2.30 -4.87 5.32
CA LEU A 87 -1.84 -5.04 3.94
C LEU A 87 -0.99 -3.86 3.45
N GLU A 88 -1.31 -2.62 3.88
CA GLU A 88 -0.48 -1.45 3.57
C GLU A 88 0.94 -1.60 4.14
N LEU A 89 1.04 -2.05 5.39
CA LEU A 89 2.34 -2.29 6.03
C LEU A 89 3.07 -3.48 5.40
N GLU A 90 2.36 -4.57 5.11
CA GLU A 90 2.93 -5.73 4.43
C GLU A 90 3.53 -5.32 3.09
N SER A 91 2.74 -4.73 2.20
CA SER A 91 3.17 -4.39 0.85
C SER A 91 4.29 -3.34 0.82
N GLY A 92 4.20 -2.30 1.66
CA GLY A 92 5.26 -1.29 1.72
C GLY A 92 6.60 -1.80 2.26
N SER A 93 6.58 -2.94 2.98
CA SER A 93 7.79 -3.54 3.59
C SER A 93 8.26 -4.82 2.87
N ASN A 94 7.40 -5.51 2.11
CA ASN A 94 7.79 -6.71 1.39
C ASN A 94 8.59 -6.41 0.11
N ASP A 95 8.36 -5.26 -0.55
CA ASP A 95 9.15 -4.84 -1.71
C ASP A 95 10.64 -4.68 -1.36
N PRO A 96 11.00 -3.94 -0.30
CA PRO A 96 12.37 -3.91 0.19
C PRO A 96 12.98 -5.30 0.43
N MET A 97 12.21 -6.21 1.02
CA MET A 97 12.70 -7.55 1.35
C MET A 97 12.88 -8.41 0.10
N ALA A 98 11.92 -8.39 -0.83
CA ALA A 98 12.00 -9.11 -2.10
C ALA A 98 13.16 -8.59 -2.98
N TYR A 99 13.36 -7.26 -3.03
CA TYR A 99 14.49 -6.64 -3.69
C TYR A 99 15.83 -7.15 -3.15
N MET A 100 16.00 -7.09 -1.83
CA MET A 100 17.24 -7.54 -1.18
C MET A 100 17.53 -9.01 -1.48
N LEU A 101 16.51 -9.86 -1.35
CA LEU A 101 16.66 -11.29 -1.63
C LEU A 101 17.05 -11.52 -3.10
N THR A 102 16.45 -10.77 -4.02
CA THR A 102 16.77 -10.83 -5.45
C THR A 102 18.23 -10.45 -5.70
N ILE A 103 18.71 -9.32 -5.15
CA ILE A 103 20.10 -8.87 -5.36
C ILE A 103 21.10 -9.85 -4.75
N ILE A 104 20.87 -10.32 -3.51
CA ILE A 104 21.76 -11.29 -2.86
C ILE A 104 21.87 -12.58 -3.68
N LEU A 105 20.76 -13.07 -4.23
CA LEU A 105 20.76 -14.25 -5.07
C LEU A 105 21.48 -14.04 -6.41
N ILE A 106 21.32 -12.87 -7.05
CA ILE A 106 22.04 -12.50 -8.26
C ILE A 106 23.55 -12.46 -7.97
N GLU A 107 23.99 -11.77 -6.92
CA GLU A 107 25.40 -11.70 -6.52
C GLU A 107 25.99 -13.10 -6.27
N THR A 108 25.24 -13.95 -5.57
CA THR A 108 25.67 -15.32 -5.28
C THR A 108 25.82 -16.14 -6.56
N ILE A 109 24.89 -16.03 -7.50
CA ILE A 109 24.94 -16.77 -8.78
C ILE A 109 26.09 -16.26 -9.64
N THR A 110 26.28 -14.94 -9.74
CA THR A 110 27.31 -14.34 -10.61
C THR A 110 28.72 -14.49 -10.07
N MET A 111 28.91 -14.41 -8.75
CA MET A 111 30.22 -14.58 -8.14
C MET A 111 30.61 -16.04 -7.91
N GLY A 112 29.69 -16.99 -8.12
CA GLY A 112 29.93 -18.41 -7.85
C GLY A 112 30.28 -18.70 -6.38
N SER A 113 29.90 -17.79 -5.48
CA SER A 113 30.18 -17.91 -4.06
C SER A 113 29.17 -18.86 -3.39
N GLU A 114 29.62 -19.63 -2.40
CA GLU A 114 28.69 -20.41 -1.59
C GLU A 114 27.83 -19.45 -0.73
N LEU A 115 26.53 -19.69 -0.71
CA LEU A 115 25.60 -18.97 0.19
C LEU A 115 26.00 -19.26 1.65
N SER A 116 26.79 -18.39 2.25
CA SER A 116 27.00 -18.43 3.70
C SER A 116 25.79 -17.75 4.37
N GLY A 117 25.09 -18.47 5.23
CA GLY A 117 23.98 -17.91 5.99
C GLY A 117 24.36 -16.66 6.78
N TRP A 118 25.61 -16.57 7.23
CA TRP A 118 26.14 -15.41 7.93
C TRP A 118 26.30 -14.19 7.02
N SER A 119 26.79 -14.35 5.80
CA SER A 119 26.94 -13.24 4.83
C SER A 119 25.57 -12.68 4.43
N VAL A 120 24.58 -13.55 4.25
CA VAL A 120 23.19 -13.12 3.95
C VAL A 120 22.61 -12.30 5.10
N ILE A 121 22.71 -12.79 6.35
CA ILE A 121 22.23 -12.07 7.54
C ILE A 121 22.95 -10.72 7.68
N TRP A 122 24.25 -10.68 7.44
CA TRP A 122 25.03 -9.45 7.51
C TRP A 122 24.58 -8.42 6.45
N GLN A 123 24.46 -8.83 5.20
CA GLN A 123 24.00 -7.95 4.11
C GLN A 123 22.57 -7.45 4.37
N LEU A 124 21.67 -8.33 4.80
CA LEU A 124 20.30 -7.94 5.18
C LEU A 124 20.32 -6.89 6.28
N SER A 125 21.08 -7.13 7.35
CA SER A 125 21.18 -6.21 8.50
C SER A 125 21.73 -4.85 8.09
N LEU A 126 22.75 -4.84 7.24
CA LEU A 126 23.39 -3.61 6.76
C LEU A 126 22.44 -2.81 5.86
N GLN A 127 21.79 -3.45 4.88
CA GLN A 127 20.86 -2.79 3.99
C GLN A 127 19.62 -2.25 4.73
N PHE A 128 19.07 -3.01 5.70
CA PHE A 128 17.97 -2.53 6.56
C PHE A 128 18.42 -1.38 7.47
N GLY A 129 19.60 -1.49 8.06
CA GLY A 129 20.14 -0.45 8.95
C GLY A 129 20.36 0.87 8.22
N ILE A 130 21.08 0.84 7.10
CA ILE A 130 21.34 2.04 6.28
C ILE A 130 20.02 2.57 5.70
N GLY A 131 19.17 1.70 5.14
CA GLY A 131 17.87 2.10 4.59
C GLY A 131 16.98 2.76 5.62
N GLY A 132 16.90 2.19 6.83
CA GLY A 132 16.14 2.76 7.94
C GLY A 132 16.66 4.13 8.39
N LEU A 133 17.97 4.24 8.63
CA LEU A 133 18.60 5.49 9.04
C LEU A 133 18.46 6.59 8.00
N MET A 134 18.71 6.27 6.73
CA MET A 134 18.56 7.22 5.62
C MET A 134 17.10 7.66 5.44
N GLY A 135 16.15 6.72 5.56
CA GLY A 135 14.73 7.05 5.49
C GLY A 135 14.31 8.04 6.57
N VAL A 136 14.76 7.84 7.81
CA VAL A 136 14.48 8.77 8.92
C VAL A 136 15.20 10.11 8.71
N ALA A 137 16.47 10.10 8.32
CA ALA A 137 17.24 11.32 8.09
C ALA A 137 16.62 12.18 6.97
N MET A 138 16.34 11.56 5.83
CA MET A 138 15.75 12.24 4.67
C MET A 138 14.30 12.70 4.93
N GLY A 139 13.49 11.88 5.63
CA GLY A 139 12.13 12.28 6.02
C GLY A 139 12.12 13.52 6.90
N LYS A 140 12.96 13.55 7.94
CA LYS A 140 13.10 14.74 8.81
C LYS A 140 13.68 15.95 8.09
N THR A 141 14.65 15.75 7.20
CA THR A 141 15.23 16.84 6.41
C THR A 141 14.20 17.44 5.47
N THR A 142 13.44 16.60 4.76
CA THR A 142 12.38 17.06 3.85
C THR A 142 11.27 17.79 4.61
N SER A 143 10.83 17.26 5.76
CA SER A 143 9.83 17.91 6.61
C SER A 143 10.30 19.32 7.05
N ARG A 144 11.56 19.47 7.48
CA ARG A 144 12.15 20.77 7.83
C ARG A 144 12.25 21.72 6.64
N LEU A 145 12.62 21.23 5.47
CA LEU A 145 12.67 22.04 4.25
C LEU A 145 11.30 22.57 3.85
N ILE A 146 10.25 21.73 3.94
CA ILE A 146 8.87 22.14 3.67
C ILE A 146 8.42 23.20 4.69
N ALA A 147 8.69 22.99 5.98
CA ALA A 147 8.36 23.95 7.02
C ALA A 147 9.10 25.28 6.82
N PHE A 148 10.38 25.25 6.44
CA PHE A 148 11.17 26.45 6.13
C PHE A 148 10.60 27.19 4.91
N TYR A 149 10.26 26.48 3.84
CA TYR A 149 9.64 27.06 2.64
C TYR A 149 8.33 27.77 2.98
N HIS A 150 7.47 27.15 3.76
CA HIS A 150 6.18 27.70 4.17
C HIS A 150 6.34 28.97 5.05
N THR A 151 7.27 28.94 6.02
CA THR A 151 7.54 30.11 6.88
C THR A 151 8.17 31.26 6.12
N TRP A 152 9.08 30.98 5.19
CA TRP A 152 9.74 31.98 4.37
C TRP A 152 8.80 32.66 3.36
N GLY A 153 7.88 31.89 2.74
CA GLY A 153 6.83 32.40 1.86
C GLY A 153 5.89 33.36 2.59
N ASN A 154 5.43 32.97 3.78
CA ASN A 154 4.57 33.81 4.62
C ASN A 154 5.27 35.11 5.10
N ALA A 155 6.57 35.05 5.40
CA ALA A 155 7.34 36.18 5.88
C ALA A 155 7.56 37.27 4.80
N LYS A 156 7.53 36.90 3.52
CA LYS A 156 7.69 37.84 2.41
C LYS A 156 6.42 38.63 2.03
N GLY A 157 5.28 38.34 2.66
CA GLY A 157 4.00 39.00 2.35
C GLY A 157 3.54 38.78 0.90
N ALA A 158 4.19 37.92 0.15
CA ALA A 158 3.70 37.44 -1.12
C ALA A 158 2.53 36.52 -0.78
N GLY A 159 1.31 36.97 -0.97
CA GLY A 159 0.12 36.12 -0.94
C GLY A 159 0.27 35.06 -2.04
N GLU A 160 1.12 34.06 -1.78
CA GLU A 160 1.26 32.94 -2.70
C GLU A 160 -0.11 32.28 -2.84
N ASP A 161 -0.52 32.09 -4.08
CA ASP A 161 -1.72 31.31 -4.37
C ASP A 161 -1.55 29.93 -3.72
N PRO A 162 -2.47 29.50 -2.84
CA PRO A 162 -2.41 28.20 -2.17
C PRO A 162 -2.19 27.02 -3.12
N SER A 163 -2.60 27.16 -4.38
CA SER A 163 -2.38 26.19 -5.44
C SER A 163 -0.90 26.08 -5.83
N GLN A 164 -0.17 27.20 -5.93
CA GLN A 164 1.25 27.22 -6.25
C GLN A 164 2.09 26.64 -5.11
N ALA A 165 1.77 27.00 -3.87
CA ALA A 165 2.44 26.43 -2.69
C ALA A 165 2.29 24.90 -2.63
N THR A 166 1.07 24.38 -2.89
CA THR A 166 0.80 22.95 -2.95
C THR A 166 1.61 22.25 -4.05
N ALA A 167 1.67 22.84 -5.26
CA ALA A 167 2.43 22.29 -6.36
C ALA A 167 3.94 22.23 -6.05
N MET A 168 4.51 23.32 -5.47
CA MET A 168 5.92 23.36 -5.09
C MET A 168 6.26 22.32 -4.03
N ILE A 169 5.43 22.17 -2.99
CA ILE A 169 5.63 21.15 -1.95
C ILE A 169 5.57 19.75 -2.55
N SER A 170 4.63 19.50 -3.47
CA SER A 170 4.51 18.21 -4.15
C SER A 170 5.76 17.87 -4.97
N ILE A 171 6.33 18.86 -5.68
CA ILE A 171 7.58 18.70 -6.43
C ILE A 171 8.77 18.47 -5.48
N MET A 172 8.82 19.19 -4.33
CA MET A 172 9.85 18.95 -3.31
C MET A 172 9.79 17.52 -2.76
N ILE A 173 8.59 16.99 -2.49
CA ILE A 173 8.41 15.62 -2.04
C ILE A 173 8.86 14.63 -3.13
N LEU A 174 8.49 14.86 -4.39
CA LEU A 174 8.94 14.02 -5.50
C LEU A 174 10.47 14.03 -5.63
N GLY A 175 11.10 15.21 -5.55
CA GLY A 175 12.55 15.33 -5.51
C GLY A 175 13.20 14.60 -4.33
N ALA A 176 12.56 14.66 -3.15
CA ALA A 176 13.00 13.94 -1.97
C ALA A 176 12.93 12.41 -2.15
N VAL A 177 11.93 11.89 -2.85
CA VAL A 177 11.83 10.45 -3.19
C VAL A 177 13.05 10.02 -4.00
N PHE A 178 13.38 10.72 -5.09
CA PHE A 178 14.53 10.39 -5.95
C PHE A 178 15.86 10.52 -5.19
N LEU A 179 16.05 11.61 -4.43
CA LEU A 179 17.25 11.81 -3.63
C LEU A 179 17.43 10.75 -2.56
N THR A 180 16.33 10.41 -1.85
CA THR A 180 16.37 9.38 -0.80
C THR A 180 16.75 8.03 -1.40
N PHE A 181 16.11 7.64 -2.50
CA PHE A 181 16.41 6.37 -3.18
C PHE A 181 17.88 6.31 -3.64
N SER A 182 18.30 7.32 -4.41
CA SER A 182 19.65 7.35 -5.01
C SER A 182 20.76 7.44 -3.95
N ALA A 183 20.61 8.32 -2.96
CA ALA A 183 21.61 8.46 -1.89
C ALA A 183 21.72 7.18 -1.04
N THR A 184 20.59 6.54 -0.73
CA THR A 184 20.59 5.30 0.06
C THR A 184 21.23 4.16 -0.71
N THR A 185 20.91 4.01 -1.99
CA THR A 185 21.48 2.97 -2.86
C THR A 185 22.99 3.19 -3.05
N ALA A 186 23.44 4.44 -3.22
CA ALA A 186 24.87 4.78 -3.31
C ALA A 186 25.65 4.40 -2.03
N LEU A 187 24.99 4.35 -0.87
CA LEU A 187 25.56 3.92 0.39
C LEU A 187 25.36 2.41 0.66
N ALA A 188 25.03 1.62 -0.37
CA ALA A 188 24.73 0.19 -0.26
C ALA A 188 23.57 -0.13 0.70
N GLY A 189 22.66 0.82 0.94
CA GLY A 189 21.43 0.64 1.71
C GLY A 189 20.24 0.33 0.82
N ASN A 190 19.15 -0.11 1.43
CA ASN A 190 17.89 -0.37 0.71
C ASN A 190 17.13 0.93 0.43
N GLY A 191 17.16 1.41 -0.83
CA GLY A 191 16.48 2.63 -1.28
C GLY A 191 14.95 2.55 -1.16
N TYR A 192 14.35 1.39 -1.42
CA TYR A 192 12.90 1.18 -1.29
C TYR A 192 12.44 1.36 0.16
N LEU A 193 13.17 0.77 1.11
CA LEU A 193 12.88 0.91 2.54
C LEU A 193 13.03 2.37 2.99
N ALA A 194 14.09 3.04 2.54
CA ALA A 194 14.34 4.44 2.91
C ALA A 194 13.22 5.36 2.41
N VAL A 195 12.78 5.21 1.17
CA VAL A 195 11.68 5.99 0.60
C VAL A 195 10.36 5.68 1.33
N TYR A 196 10.10 4.43 1.67
CA TYR A 196 8.90 4.04 2.41
C TYR A 196 8.85 4.69 3.80
N ILE A 197 9.95 4.63 4.57
CA ILE A 197 10.05 5.25 5.89
C ILE A 197 9.97 6.78 5.78
N CYS A 198 10.65 7.39 4.81
CA CYS A 198 10.55 8.82 4.52
C CYS A 198 9.08 9.21 4.25
N GLY A 199 8.37 8.45 3.43
CA GLY A 199 6.95 8.66 3.14
C GLY A 199 6.05 8.54 4.38
N ILE A 200 6.27 7.55 5.24
CA ILE A 200 5.53 7.43 6.52
C ILE A 200 5.74 8.66 7.39
N LEU A 201 6.98 9.13 7.52
CA LEU A 201 7.28 10.31 8.35
C LEU A 201 6.58 11.56 7.79
N LEU A 202 6.70 11.82 6.49
CA LEU A 202 6.05 12.96 5.83
C LEU A 202 4.52 12.89 5.93
N GLY A 203 3.93 11.71 5.75
CA GLY A 203 2.48 11.51 5.83
C GLY A 203 1.88 11.66 7.23
N ASN A 204 2.72 11.59 8.29
CA ASN A 204 2.30 11.79 9.68
C ASN A 204 2.69 13.16 10.25
N GLU A 205 3.38 14.00 9.47
CA GLU A 205 3.62 15.39 9.78
C GLU A 205 2.44 16.28 9.34
N ARG A 206 2.30 17.45 9.97
CA ARG A 206 1.29 18.43 9.58
C ARG A 206 1.73 19.19 8.34
N LEU A 207 1.48 18.61 7.17
CA LEU A 207 1.78 19.26 5.90
C LEU A 207 0.63 20.22 5.51
N PRO A 208 0.95 21.45 5.05
CA PRO A 208 -0.06 22.37 4.54
C PRO A 208 -0.73 21.75 3.30
N ASN A 209 -2.06 21.78 3.26
CA ASN A 209 -2.88 21.20 2.19
C ASN A 209 -2.52 19.74 1.85
N TYR A 210 -2.40 18.89 2.88
CA TYR A 210 -2.06 17.47 2.74
C TYR A 210 -2.89 16.74 1.66
N ARG A 211 -4.19 17.06 1.57
CA ARG A 211 -5.10 16.44 0.58
C ARG A 211 -4.71 16.77 -0.86
N GLY A 212 -4.35 18.03 -1.13
CA GLY A 212 -3.89 18.45 -2.46
C GLY A 212 -2.60 17.75 -2.85
N ILE A 213 -1.66 17.64 -1.90
CA ILE A 213 -0.39 16.91 -2.06
C ILE A 213 -0.67 15.42 -2.31
N SER A 214 -1.54 14.79 -1.51
CA SER A 214 -1.88 13.37 -1.67
C SER A 214 -2.52 13.10 -3.03
N LYS A 215 -3.49 13.91 -3.48
CA LYS A 215 -4.09 13.78 -4.81
C LYS A 215 -3.06 13.89 -5.95
N PHE A 216 -2.09 14.79 -5.81
CA PHE A 216 -1.00 14.90 -6.78
C PHE A 216 -0.13 13.63 -6.80
N MET A 217 0.26 13.12 -5.63
CA MET A 217 1.08 11.91 -5.50
C MET A 217 0.34 10.68 -6.01
N ASP A 218 -0.97 10.58 -5.76
CA ASP A 218 -1.81 9.50 -6.29
C ASP A 218 -1.87 9.56 -7.82
N GLY A 219 -2.05 10.76 -8.41
CA GLY A 219 -2.01 10.96 -9.85
C GLY A 219 -0.66 10.56 -10.47
N MET A 220 0.45 10.94 -9.82
CA MET A 220 1.81 10.54 -10.23
C MET A 220 2.00 9.02 -10.14
N THR A 221 1.49 8.38 -9.10
CA THR A 221 1.54 6.92 -8.94
C THR A 221 0.80 6.23 -10.09
N TRP A 222 -0.40 6.66 -10.42
CA TRP A 222 -1.16 6.14 -11.55
C TRP A 222 -0.43 6.33 -12.88
N LEU A 223 0.13 7.52 -13.12
CA LEU A 223 0.90 7.81 -14.34
C LEU A 223 2.12 6.88 -14.44
N MET A 224 2.90 6.77 -13.36
CA MET A 224 4.08 5.89 -13.34
C MET A 224 3.70 4.42 -13.52
N GLN A 225 2.60 3.97 -12.94
CA GLN A 225 2.11 2.61 -13.11
C GLN A 225 1.76 2.31 -14.58
N ILE A 226 1.07 3.23 -15.26
CA ILE A 226 0.76 3.10 -16.69
C ILE A 226 2.05 3.04 -17.52
N VAL A 227 2.99 3.95 -17.27
CA VAL A 227 4.28 3.99 -17.99
C VAL A 227 5.06 2.69 -17.79
N VAL A 228 5.14 2.20 -16.56
CA VAL A 228 5.85 0.95 -16.25
C VAL A 228 5.20 -0.24 -16.94
N PHE A 229 3.89 -0.42 -16.85
CA PHE A 229 3.22 -1.53 -17.54
C PHE A 229 3.34 -1.45 -19.06
N LEU A 230 3.29 -0.24 -19.63
CA LEU A 230 3.50 -0.04 -21.06
C LEU A 230 4.93 -0.44 -21.46
N MET A 231 5.94 0.05 -20.76
CA MET A 231 7.35 -0.25 -21.04
C MET A 231 7.65 -1.75 -20.89
N LEU A 232 7.18 -2.36 -19.79
CA LEU A 232 7.37 -3.79 -19.55
C LEU A 232 6.61 -4.65 -20.56
N GLY A 233 5.42 -4.21 -21.00
CA GLY A 233 4.66 -4.89 -22.06
C GLY A 233 5.36 -4.85 -23.42
N LEU A 234 6.06 -3.75 -23.73
CA LEU A 234 6.86 -3.64 -24.98
C LEU A 234 8.14 -4.50 -24.92
N LEU A 235 8.65 -4.80 -23.75
CA LEU A 235 9.84 -5.64 -23.57
C LEU A 235 9.54 -7.14 -23.76
N VAL A 236 8.30 -7.56 -23.61
CA VAL A 236 7.90 -8.96 -23.71
C VAL A 236 7.86 -9.43 -25.18
N ASN A 237 8.45 -10.59 -25.42
CA ASN A 237 8.27 -11.33 -26.69
C ASN A 237 7.13 -12.36 -26.52
N PRO A 238 5.96 -12.16 -27.16
CA PRO A 238 4.83 -13.07 -27.00
C PRO A 238 5.10 -14.52 -27.42
N HIS A 239 5.99 -14.73 -28.41
CA HIS A 239 6.32 -16.08 -28.85
C HIS A 239 7.10 -16.86 -27.81
N GLU A 240 8.12 -16.24 -27.21
CA GLU A 240 8.90 -16.86 -26.12
C GLU A 240 8.08 -17.08 -24.85
N MET A 241 7.07 -16.23 -24.63
CA MET A 241 6.15 -16.38 -23.50
C MET A 241 5.25 -17.62 -23.66
N LEU A 242 4.87 -17.99 -24.89
CA LEU A 242 4.08 -19.19 -25.14
C LEU A 242 4.86 -20.48 -24.80
N ASP A 243 6.18 -20.50 -25.04
CA ASP A 243 7.03 -21.66 -24.72
C ASP A 243 7.07 -21.98 -23.23
N VAL A 244 6.94 -20.96 -22.37
CA VAL A 244 6.95 -21.11 -20.92
C VAL A 244 5.54 -21.04 -20.31
N ALA A 245 4.47 -20.85 -21.08
CA ALA A 245 3.13 -20.58 -20.61
C ALA A 245 2.57 -21.69 -19.69
N ALA A 246 2.74 -22.96 -20.09
CA ALA A 246 2.25 -24.09 -19.32
C ALA A 246 2.90 -24.19 -17.93
N VAL A 247 4.22 -24.00 -17.88
CA VAL A 247 4.98 -24.03 -16.63
C VAL A 247 4.66 -22.78 -15.77
N SER A 248 4.55 -21.62 -16.40
CA SER A 248 4.16 -20.38 -15.72
C SER A 248 2.77 -20.47 -15.10
N LEU A 249 1.83 -21.10 -15.81
CA LEU A 249 0.48 -21.37 -15.28
C LEU A 249 0.55 -22.23 -14.02
N LEU A 250 1.32 -23.32 -14.04
CA LEU A 250 1.49 -24.21 -12.89
C LEU A 250 2.16 -23.49 -11.71
N ILE A 251 3.22 -22.72 -11.97
CA ILE A 251 3.90 -21.94 -10.94
C ILE A 251 2.93 -20.90 -10.35
N GLY A 252 2.19 -20.17 -11.19
CA GLY A 252 1.23 -19.17 -10.74
C GLY A 252 0.11 -19.77 -9.90
N VAL A 253 -0.50 -20.88 -10.36
CA VAL A 253 -1.55 -21.59 -9.62
C VAL A 253 -1.00 -22.14 -8.29
N PHE A 254 0.18 -22.76 -8.29
CA PHE A 254 0.82 -23.23 -7.06
C PHE A 254 1.07 -22.09 -6.07
N MET A 255 1.61 -20.99 -6.56
CA MET A 255 1.91 -19.83 -5.72
C MET A 255 0.65 -19.22 -5.10
N ILE A 256 -0.44 -19.09 -5.88
CA ILE A 256 -1.73 -18.54 -5.40
C ILE A 256 -2.42 -19.51 -4.45
N ALA A 257 -2.45 -20.81 -4.77
CA ALA A 257 -3.24 -21.79 -4.04
C ALA A 257 -2.50 -22.40 -2.83
N ILE A 258 -1.17 -22.50 -2.87
CA ILE A 258 -0.37 -23.22 -1.87
C ILE A 258 0.73 -22.30 -1.29
N GLY A 259 1.59 -21.74 -2.12
CA GLY A 259 2.77 -21.00 -1.68
C GLY A 259 2.42 -19.81 -0.79
N ARG A 260 1.53 -18.95 -1.25
CA ARG A 260 1.09 -17.77 -0.50
C ARG A 260 0.24 -18.13 0.73
N PRO A 261 -0.81 -18.99 0.63
CA PRO A 261 -1.54 -19.40 1.83
C PRO A 261 -0.65 -20.02 2.91
N LEU A 262 0.22 -20.95 2.54
CA LEU A 262 1.11 -21.60 3.52
C LEU A 262 2.03 -20.58 4.21
N SER A 263 2.63 -19.65 3.46
CA SER A 263 3.48 -18.60 4.03
C SER A 263 2.72 -17.67 4.96
N VAL A 264 1.50 -17.25 4.59
CA VAL A 264 0.65 -16.39 5.43
C VAL A 264 0.21 -17.11 6.70
N PHE A 265 -0.23 -18.36 6.60
CA PHE A 265 -0.65 -19.13 7.77
C PHE A 265 0.50 -19.37 8.74
N LEU A 266 1.70 -19.70 8.25
CA LEU A 266 2.88 -19.90 9.07
C LEU A 266 3.35 -18.59 9.72
N SER A 267 3.43 -17.51 8.95
CA SER A 267 3.87 -16.20 9.45
C SER A 267 2.90 -15.60 10.47
N LEU A 268 1.60 -15.83 10.28
CA LEU A 268 0.56 -15.35 11.20
C LEU A 268 0.16 -16.37 12.27
N ALA A 269 0.80 -17.53 12.34
CA ALA A 269 0.50 -18.55 13.36
C ALA A 269 0.66 -18.02 14.81
N PRO A 270 1.71 -17.23 15.14
CA PRO A 270 1.89 -16.71 16.49
C PRO A 270 0.82 -15.70 16.92
N PHE A 271 0.12 -15.06 15.96
CA PHE A 271 -0.81 -13.96 16.22
C PHE A 271 -2.25 -14.44 16.34
N ARG A 272 -2.67 -14.71 17.58
CA ARG A 272 -4.02 -15.26 17.91
C ARG A 272 -5.17 -14.27 17.65
N GLY A 273 -4.89 -12.97 17.55
CA GLY A 273 -5.91 -11.93 17.33
C GLY A 273 -6.44 -11.85 15.89
N ILE A 274 -5.77 -12.52 14.92
CA ILE A 274 -6.16 -12.51 13.51
C ILE A 274 -7.04 -13.71 13.22
N THR A 275 -8.29 -13.45 12.79
CA THR A 275 -9.27 -14.51 12.51
C THR A 275 -8.87 -15.38 11.32
N LEU A 276 -9.35 -16.61 11.27
CA LEU A 276 -9.12 -17.53 10.14
C LEU A 276 -9.60 -16.92 8.81
N ARG A 277 -10.75 -16.23 8.81
CA ARG A 277 -11.29 -15.55 7.64
C ARG A 277 -10.35 -14.45 7.15
N SER A 278 -9.77 -13.67 8.07
CA SER A 278 -8.77 -12.66 7.76
C SER A 278 -7.51 -13.27 7.15
N LYS A 279 -6.98 -14.37 7.72
CA LYS A 279 -5.81 -15.08 7.18
C LYS A 279 -6.06 -15.62 5.77
N LEU A 280 -7.23 -16.22 5.53
CA LEU A 280 -7.63 -16.70 4.21
C LEU A 280 -7.71 -15.56 3.20
N TRP A 281 -8.29 -14.43 3.58
CA TRP A 281 -8.40 -13.28 2.68
C TRP A 281 -7.04 -12.65 2.38
N VAL A 282 -6.19 -12.44 3.39
CA VAL A 282 -4.81 -11.95 3.21
C VAL A 282 -4.01 -12.88 2.28
N SER A 283 -4.22 -14.19 2.40
CA SER A 283 -3.61 -15.17 1.51
C SER A 283 -4.07 -15.00 0.06
N TRP A 284 -5.36 -14.77 -0.14
CA TRP A 284 -5.96 -14.61 -1.47
C TRP A 284 -5.57 -13.28 -2.14
N VAL A 285 -5.48 -12.20 -1.37
CA VAL A 285 -5.28 -10.83 -1.87
C VAL A 285 -3.80 -10.50 -2.13
N GLY A 286 -2.92 -11.47 -2.11
CA GLY A 286 -1.51 -11.31 -2.47
C GLY A 286 -1.31 -11.06 -3.97
N LEU A 287 -1.94 -9.99 -4.51
CA LEU A 287 -1.80 -9.57 -5.91
C LEU A 287 -0.34 -9.31 -6.27
N ARG A 288 0.06 -9.70 -7.48
CA ARG A 288 1.38 -9.36 -8.04
C ARG A 288 1.21 -8.19 -9.00
N GLY A 289 1.89 -7.08 -8.72
CA GLY A 289 1.84 -5.88 -9.53
C GLY A 289 3.04 -5.72 -10.46
N ALA A 290 3.41 -4.48 -10.78
CA ALA A 290 4.55 -4.18 -11.62
C ALA A 290 5.91 -4.50 -10.97
N VAL A 291 5.99 -4.47 -9.64
CA VAL A 291 7.25 -4.65 -8.88
C VAL A 291 7.93 -6.00 -9.16
N PRO A 292 7.25 -7.16 -9.12
CA PRO A 292 7.83 -8.43 -9.54
C PRO A 292 8.45 -8.40 -10.93
N ILE A 293 7.78 -7.76 -11.91
CA ILE A 293 8.30 -7.67 -13.27
C ILE A 293 9.55 -6.78 -13.31
N ILE A 294 9.56 -5.66 -12.58
CA ILE A 294 10.76 -4.81 -12.43
C ILE A 294 11.91 -5.63 -11.84
N PHE A 295 11.65 -6.38 -10.75
CA PHE A 295 12.70 -7.20 -10.13
C PHE A 295 13.25 -8.29 -11.06
N SER A 296 12.42 -8.81 -11.96
CA SER A 296 12.88 -9.79 -12.95
C SER A 296 13.75 -9.19 -14.07
N THR A 297 13.83 -7.85 -14.20
CA THR A 297 14.77 -7.20 -15.12
C THR A 297 16.20 -7.18 -14.58
N TYR A 298 16.42 -7.22 -13.25
CA TYR A 298 17.76 -7.22 -12.66
C TYR A 298 18.60 -8.43 -13.10
N PRO A 299 18.11 -9.69 -13.08
CA PRO A 299 18.83 -10.83 -13.63
C PRO A 299 19.19 -10.64 -15.11
N VAL A 300 18.33 -9.96 -15.89
CA VAL A 300 18.59 -9.69 -17.31
C VAL A 300 19.75 -8.70 -17.49
N VAL A 301 19.76 -7.62 -16.69
CA VAL A 301 20.82 -6.60 -16.71
C VAL A 301 22.15 -7.20 -16.27
N GLU A 302 22.15 -8.07 -15.27
CA GLU A 302 23.35 -8.75 -14.75
C GLU A 302 23.73 -10.00 -15.55
N ASN A 303 23.09 -10.25 -16.70
CA ASN A 303 23.37 -11.38 -17.59
C ASN A 303 23.35 -12.76 -16.90
N VAL A 304 22.44 -12.94 -15.93
CA VAL A 304 22.25 -14.25 -15.29
C VAL A 304 21.75 -15.27 -16.30
N GLN A 305 22.31 -16.48 -16.28
CA GLN A 305 21.90 -17.53 -17.18
C GLN A 305 20.40 -17.86 -17.02
N GLY A 306 19.64 -17.86 -18.11
CA GLY A 306 18.20 -18.10 -18.10
C GLY A 306 17.34 -16.88 -17.68
N ALA A 307 17.93 -15.68 -17.56
CA ALA A 307 17.22 -14.48 -17.13
C ALA A 307 16.03 -14.11 -18.02
N GLY A 308 16.10 -14.35 -19.33
CA GLY A 308 14.97 -14.13 -20.26
C GLY A 308 13.77 -15.03 -19.92
N GLN A 309 14.02 -16.30 -19.59
CA GLN A 309 12.95 -17.21 -19.14
C GLN A 309 12.38 -16.77 -17.79
N ILE A 310 13.22 -16.33 -16.84
CA ILE A 310 12.77 -15.76 -15.56
C ILE A 310 11.82 -14.59 -15.81
N PHE A 311 12.21 -13.64 -16.67
CA PHE A 311 11.39 -12.48 -17.01
C PHE A 311 10.04 -12.88 -17.59
N ASN A 312 10.02 -13.78 -18.59
CA ASN A 312 8.79 -14.23 -19.24
C ASN A 312 7.85 -14.96 -18.28
N ILE A 313 8.39 -15.81 -17.38
CA ILE A 313 7.60 -16.52 -16.37
C ILE A 313 6.99 -15.52 -15.38
N VAL A 314 7.78 -14.58 -14.85
CA VAL A 314 7.29 -13.56 -13.89
C VAL A 314 6.21 -12.70 -14.53
N PHE A 315 6.39 -12.28 -15.78
CA PHE A 315 5.39 -11.50 -16.49
C PHE A 315 4.08 -12.27 -16.64
N PHE A 316 4.13 -13.54 -17.09
CA PHE A 316 2.95 -14.38 -17.23
C PHE A 316 2.23 -14.60 -15.90
N VAL A 317 2.97 -14.92 -14.82
CA VAL A 317 2.41 -15.13 -13.50
C VAL A 317 1.76 -13.85 -12.95
N THR A 318 2.36 -12.69 -13.22
CA THR A 318 1.79 -11.39 -12.83
C THR A 318 0.47 -11.12 -13.55
N LEU A 319 0.41 -11.35 -14.87
CA LEU A 319 -0.85 -11.23 -15.63
C LEU A 319 -1.92 -12.19 -15.09
N LEU A 320 -1.55 -13.44 -14.82
CA LEU A 320 -2.47 -14.43 -14.23
C LEU A 320 -3.01 -13.96 -12.88
N SER A 321 -2.13 -13.44 -12.01
CA SER A 321 -2.50 -12.89 -10.70
C SER A 321 -3.48 -11.72 -10.84
N LEU A 322 -3.18 -10.76 -11.70
CA LEU A 322 -4.06 -9.61 -11.94
C LEU A 322 -5.43 -10.03 -12.47
N LEU A 323 -5.47 -11.00 -13.39
CA LEU A 323 -6.72 -11.49 -13.96
C LEU A 323 -7.55 -12.29 -12.95
N ILE A 324 -6.97 -13.24 -12.22
CA ILE A 324 -7.70 -14.12 -11.32
C ILE A 324 -7.96 -13.42 -9.98
N GLN A 325 -6.92 -12.96 -9.32
CA GLN A 325 -7.04 -12.38 -7.99
C GLN A 325 -7.66 -10.99 -8.06
N GLY A 326 -7.24 -10.12 -9.00
CA GLY A 326 -7.76 -8.76 -9.14
C GLY A 326 -9.29 -8.71 -9.33
N THR A 327 -9.83 -9.57 -10.20
CA THR A 327 -11.28 -9.63 -10.44
C THR A 327 -12.08 -10.23 -9.26
N THR A 328 -11.45 -11.00 -8.39
CA THR A 328 -12.11 -11.72 -7.30
C THR A 328 -11.91 -11.11 -5.92
N VAL A 329 -11.14 -10.00 -5.78
CA VAL A 329 -10.88 -9.32 -4.49
C VAL A 329 -12.17 -9.04 -3.72
N ILE A 330 -13.12 -8.37 -4.34
CA ILE A 330 -14.38 -7.95 -3.69
C ILE A 330 -15.28 -9.15 -3.40
N CYS A 331 -15.36 -10.09 -4.34
CA CYS A 331 -16.15 -11.30 -4.17
C CYS A 331 -15.64 -12.12 -2.98
N SER A 332 -14.33 -12.27 -2.84
CA SER A 332 -13.69 -12.98 -1.73
C SER A 332 -13.92 -12.27 -0.39
N ALA A 333 -13.80 -10.93 -0.35
CA ALA A 333 -14.07 -10.13 0.85
C ALA A 333 -15.53 -10.30 1.31
N ARG A 334 -16.47 -10.26 0.36
CA ARG A 334 -17.90 -10.43 0.63
C ARG A 334 -18.22 -11.85 1.14
N LYS A 335 -17.67 -12.89 0.51
CA LYS A 335 -17.88 -14.28 0.93
C LYS A 335 -17.34 -14.58 2.33
N LEU A 336 -16.25 -13.89 2.73
CA LEU A 336 -15.64 -14.07 4.04
C LEU A 336 -16.21 -13.13 5.11
N ASP A 337 -17.21 -12.30 4.78
CA ASP A 337 -17.86 -11.35 5.70
C ASP A 337 -16.85 -10.37 6.33
N LEU A 338 -15.94 -9.83 5.51
CA LEU A 338 -14.89 -8.91 5.92
C LEU A 338 -15.17 -7.46 5.51
N ILE A 339 -16.30 -7.23 4.82
CA ILE A 339 -16.74 -5.88 4.45
C ILE A 339 -17.43 -5.25 5.64
N ASP A 340 -17.04 -4.03 5.96
CA ASP A 340 -17.71 -3.22 6.97
C ASP A 340 -18.84 -2.44 6.32
N THR A 341 -20.06 -2.93 6.53
CA THR A 341 -21.29 -2.28 6.02
C THR A 341 -21.71 -1.10 6.87
N ASP A 342 -21.20 -1.01 8.11
CA ASP A 342 -21.56 0.02 9.09
C ASP A 342 -20.60 1.22 9.04
N ALA A 343 -19.47 1.09 8.34
CA ALA A 343 -18.58 2.20 8.08
C ALA A 343 -19.28 3.18 7.13
N ALA A 344 -19.69 4.33 7.66
CA ALA A 344 -20.21 5.41 6.83
C ALA A 344 -19.17 5.79 5.77
N PRO A 345 -19.55 5.90 4.49
CA PRO A 345 -18.63 6.38 3.47
C PRO A 345 -18.15 7.78 3.86
N GLU A 346 -16.85 7.95 4.06
CA GLU A 346 -16.23 9.23 4.46
C GLU A 346 -16.53 10.39 3.49
N GLU A 347 -17.12 10.13 2.32
CA GLU A 347 -17.36 11.12 1.25
C GLU A 347 -18.82 11.21 0.80
N ASP A 348 -19.81 10.99 1.68
CA ASP A 348 -21.22 10.97 1.25
C ASP A 348 -21.73 12.36 0.77
N PHE A 349 -21.06 13.43 1.13
CA PHE A 349 -21.47 14.80 0.82
C PHE A 349 -20.55 15.55 -0.15
N GLY A 350 -19.36 15.04 -0.47
CA GLY A 350 -18.41 15.73 -1.35
C GLY A 350 -17.87 17.06 -0.78
N VAL A 351 -18.07 17.31 0.50
CA VAL A 351 -17.57 18.52 1.19
C VAL A 351 -16.25 18.20 1.84
N GLU A 352 -15.22 18.90 1.44
CA GLU A 352 -13.88 18.82 2.04
C GLU A 352 -13.67 20.07 2.92
N LEU A 353 -13.36 19.86 4.21
CA LEU A 353 -12.89 20.94 5.08
C LEU A 353 -11.40 21.21 4.82
N ALA A 354 -10.99 22.47 4.99
CA ALA A 354 -9.58 22.79 5.03
C ALA A 354 -8.91 22.09 6.24
N ASP A 355 -7.73 21.52 6.02
CA ASP A 355 -7.00 20.75 7.05
C ASP A 355 -6.57 21.61 8.26
N ASP A 356 -6.65 22.94 8.15
CA ASP A 356 -6.26 23.90 9.20
C ASP A 356 -7.40 24.23 10.19
N LEU A 357 -8.61 23.72 9.98
CA LEU A 357 -9.73 23.98 10.87
C LEU A 357 -9.72 22.96 12.03
N PRO A 358 -9.78 23.41 13.31
CA PRO A 358 -9.88 22.53 14.45
C PRO A 358 -11.32 21.99 14.61
N THR A 359 -11.80 21.35 13.56
CA THR A 359 -13.19 20.88 13.45
C THR A 359 -13.23 19.53 12.77
N SER A 360 -14.07 18.63 13.24
CA SER A 360 -14.31 17.33 12.66
C SER A 360 -15.67 17.31 11.93
N LEU A 361 -15.71 16.67 10.76
CA LEU A 361 -16.94 16.39 10.03
C LEU A 361 -17.44 15.00 10.41
N HIS A 362 -18.69 14.93 10.84
CA HIS A 362 -19.35 13.67 11.13
C HIS A 362 -20.61 13.55 10.28
N THR A 363 -20.85 12.37 9.74
CA THR A 363 -22.12 12.05 9.10
C THR A 363 -22.99 11.29 10.07
N ILE A 364 -24.18 11.81 10.33
CA ILE A 364 -25.18 11.19 11.21
C ILE A 364 -26.33 10.71 10.32
N GLU A 365 -26.62 9.42 10.33
CA GLU A 365 -27.81 8.86 9.69
C GLU A 365 -28.95 8.78 10.69
N LEU A 366 -30.07 9.42 10.37
CA LEU A 366 -31.20 9.53 11.30
C LEU A 366 -32.02 8.26 11.32
N SER A 367 -32.10 7.66 12.49
CA SER A 367 -33.00 6.56 12.81
C SER A 367 -34.33 7.09 13.39
N GLU A 368 -35.38 6.25 13.43
CA GLU A 368 -36.66 6.59 14.06
C GLU A 368 -36.51 6.98 15.54
N ARG A 369 -35.50 6.43 16.22
CA ARG A 369 -35.23 6.71 17.65
C ARG A 369 -34.73 8.14 17.89
N GLU A 370 -34.00 8.71 16.97
CA GLU A 370 -33.43 10.05 17.08
C GLU A 370 -34.48 11.14 16.82
N LEU A 371 -35.50 10.80 16.05
CA LEU A 371 -36.62 11.68 15.74
C LEU A 371 -37.74 11.68 16.79
N THR A 372 -37.66 10.86 17.84
CA THR A 372 -38.66 10.80 18.91
C THR A 372 -38.77 12.08 19.76
N LYS A 373 -37.73 12.93 19.76
CA LYS A 373 -37.68 14.21 20.51
C LYS A 373 -38.07 15.43 19.71
N GLY A 374 -38.37 15.26 18.44
CA GLY A 374 -38.70 16.32 17.49
C GLY A 374 -38.26 15.96 16.09
N ASN A 375 -38.99 16.38 15.08
CA ASN A 375 -38.73 16.07 13.68
C ASN A 375 -38.19 17.26 12.87
N THR A 376 -37.75 18.32 13.53
CA THR A 376 -37.11 19.46 12.89
C THR A 376 -35.68 19.64 13.36
N LEU A 377 -34.82 20.24 12.53
CA LEU A 377 -33.43 20.53 12.90
C LEU A 377 -33.29 21.36 14.18
N ARG A 378 -34.30 22.21 14.47
CA ARG A 378 -34.33 23.06 15.65
C ARG A 378 -34.64 22.28 16.95
N GLU A 379 -35.43 21.23 16.82
CA GLU A 379 -35.86 20.39 17.95
C GLU A 379 -34.88 19.26 18.25
N MET A 380 -34.02 18.95 17.28
CA MET A 380 -33.02 17.90 17.40
C MET A 380 -31.92 18.29 18.40
N SER A 381 -31.63 17.38 19.35
CA SER A 381 -30.55 17.57 20.34
C SER A 381 -29.21 17.20 19.72
N LEU A 382 -28.55 18.14 19.06
CA LEU A 382 -27.17 17.99 18.62
C LEU A 382 -26.20 18.31 19.75
N PRO A 383 -24.96 17.73 19.75
CA PRO A 383 -23.92 18.11 20.69
C PRO A 383 -23.65 19.63 20.67
N LYS A 384 -23.31 20.23 21.81
CA LYS A 384 -22.94 21.65 21.86
C LYS A 384 -21.73 21.91 20.95
N GLY A 385 -21.77 23.01 20.19
CA GLY A 385 -20.71 23.33 19.23
C GLY A 385 -20.82 22.58 17.89
N SER A 386 -21.96 21.95 17.62
CA SER A 386 -22.23 21.28 16.34
C SER A 386 -23.11 22.14 15.42
N LEU A 387 -22.79 22.15 14.13
CA LEU A 387 -23.57 22.81 13.07
C LEU A 387 -23.84 21.79 11.96
N VAL A 388 -25.13 21.67 11.57
CA VAL A 388 -25.49 20.89 10.38
C VAL A 388 -25.19 21.72 9.14
N MET A 389 -24.27 21.25 8.32
CA MET A 389 -23.87 21.92 7.07
C MET A 389 -24.76 21.54 5.90
N MET A 390 -25.22 20.28 5.85
CA MET A 390 -25.99 19.76 4.72
C MET A 390 -26.86 18.57 5.16
N VAL A 391 -28.00 18.41 4.50
CA VAL A 391 -28.89 17.25 4.66
C VAL A 391 -29.00 16.53 3.31
N LYS A 392 -28.86 15.19 3.34
CA LYS A 392 -29.04 14.34 2.15
C LYS A 392 -30.23 13.42 2.35
N ARG A 393 -31.19 13.48 1.44
CA ARG A 393 -32.40 12.65 1.42
C ARG A 393 -32.57 12.01 0.06
N GLY A 394 -32.58 10.68 0.00
CA GLY A 394 -32.82 9.95 -1.26
C GLY A 394 -31.91 10.39 -2.42
N GLY A 395 -30.64 10.72 -2.15
CA GLY A 395 -29.69 11.20 -3.16
C GLY A 395 -29.75 12.71 -3.48
N ARG A 396 -30.69 13.48 -2.91
CA ARG A 396 -30.78 14.95 -3.07
C ARG A 396 -30.18 15.68 -1.90
N TYR A 397 -29.42 16.72 -2.17
CA TYR A 397 -28.85 17.60 -1.15
C TYR A 397 -29.81 18.76 -0.86
N MET A 398 -30.00 19.04 0.42
CA MET A 398 -30.87 20.11 0.92
C MET A 398 -30.09 21.05 1.82
N VAL A 399 -30.34 22.34 1.70
CA VAL A 399 -29.78 23.34 2.61
C VAL A 399 -30.50 23.25 3.93
N PRO A 400 -29.78 23.04 5.06
CA PRO A 400 -30.39 22.93 6.36
C PRO A 400 -30.96 24.29 6.81
N ASN A 401 -32.18 24.27 7.32
CA ASN A 401 -32.76 25.38 8.06
C ASN A 401 -33.48 24.83 9.27
N GLY A 402 -33.65 25.65 10.32
CA GLY A 402 -34.22 25.22 11.59
C GLY A 402 -35.61 24.60 11.50
N THR A 403 -36.39 24.90 10.42
CA THR A 403 -37.74 24.41 10.19
C THR A 403 -37.80 23.19 9.25
N LEU A 404 -36.64 22.73 8.75
CA LEU A 404 -36.55 21.56 7.90
C LEU A 404 -37.02 20.31 8.65
N LYS A 405 -38.11 19.71 8.14
CA LYS A 405 -38.59 18.44 8.68
C LYS A 405 -37.70 17.31 8.24
N LEU A 406 -37.15 16.61 9.21
CA LEU A 406 -36.30 15.44 9.05
C LEU A 406 -37.17 14.18 8.99
N VAL A 407 -36.70 13.20 8.23
CA VAL A 407 -37.34 11.87 8.15
C VAL A 407 -36.30 10.78 8.40
N PRO A 408 -36.71 9.59 8.86
CA PRO A 408 -35.80 8.46 9.01
C PRO A 408 -35.08 8.15 7.69
N GLY A 409 -33.75 7.89 7.74
CA GLY A 409 -32.91 7.70 6.59
C GLY A 409 -32.30 8.99 6.02
N ASP A 410 -32.60 10.18 6.57
CA ASP A 410 -31.86 11.40 6.26
C ASP A 410 -30.44 11.30 6.80
N ARG A 411 -29.47 11.76 6.02
CA ARG A 411 -28.08 11.86 6.45
C ARG A 411 -27.72 13.31 6.63
N LEU A 412 -27.21 13.63 7.82
CA LEU A 412 -26.79 14.97 8.21
C LEU A 412 -25.27 15.06 8.16
N LEU A 413 -24.73 16.03 7.44
CA LEU A 413 -23.33 16.42 7.56
C LEU A 413 -23.21 17.45 8.67
N VAL A 414 -22.55 17.07 9.74
CA VAL A 414 -22.40 17.88 10.95
C VAL A 414 -20.93 18.23 11.13
N ILE A 415 -20.64 19.52 11.27
CA ILE A 415 -19.34 20.02 11.72
C ILE A 415 -19.39 20.15 13.23
N GLN A 416 -18.38 19.65 13.91
CA GLN A 416 -18.24 19.77 15.35
C GLN A 416 -16.87 20.38 15.66
N GLU A 417 -16.86 21.35 16.55
CA GLU A 417 -15.63 21.97 17.06
C GLU A 417 -14.88 20.95 17.94
N ASP A 418 -13.61 20.68 17.62
CA ASP A 418 -12.77 19.85 18.46
C ASP A 418 -12.46 20.61 19.74
N VAL A 419 -13.13 20.24 20.82
CA VAL A 419 -12.85 20.78 22.16
C VAL A 419 -11.47 20.26 22.58
N THR A 420 -10.42 21.04 22.32
CA THR A 420 -9.09 20.78 22.89
C THR A 420 -9.18 20.85 24.41
N PRO A 421 -8.53 19.93 25.16
CA PRO A 421 -8.60 19.89 26.63
C PRO A 421 -7.96 21.09 27.36
N ASP A 422 -7.50 22.11 26.66
CA ASP A 422 -6.62 23.15 27.20
C ASP A 422 -7.30 24.47 27.61
N SER A 423 -8.62 24.50 27.71
CA SER A 423 -9.33 25.70 28.22
C SER A 423 -9.74 25.58 29.70
N ARG A 424 -8.94 24.91 30.56
CA ARG A 424 -9.16 24.91 32.04
C ARG A 424 -8.26 25.87 32.79
N HIS A 425 -7.72 26.90 32.16
CA HIS A 425 -7.10 28.02 32.88
C HIS A 425 -7.29 29.31 32.09
N ALA A 426 -8.42 29.98 32.33
CA ALA A 426 -8.61 31.42 32.23
C ALA A 426 -9.64 31.85 33.28
#